data_93e95eccf03a798d9f176cc732327a5f
#
_entry.id   93e95eccf03a798d9f176cc732327a5f
#
_cell.length_a   1.000
_cell.length_b   1.000
_cell.length_c   1.000
_cell.angle_alpha   90.00
_cell.angle_beta   90.00
_cell.angle_gamma   90.00
#
_symmetry.space_group_name_H-M   'P 1'
#
loop_
_entity.id
_entity.type
_entity.pdbx_description
1 polymer ?
#
loop_
_entity_poly.entity_id
_entity_poly.type
_entity_poly.pdbx_seq_one_letter_code
_entity_poly.pdbx_strand_id
1 'polypeptide(L)'
;VRSSAASDVYKRQFTLAALLYTLWFVVWTGNLWLLLGLPVIFDLYITKFFYRYVWCHNARMCQQSKVYKTVYEWVNAIIFATVVASLVHIFVFQMYVIPTSSMEKSLLIGDYLYVSKVTYGPQMPNTPLSFPFVHHTMPFSQTKKSFSEAIKWPYHRLKGLKPIRRNDVVVFNFPAGDTVLLENQNVTYYDTLRSFEESFGKEEGRKRLNEKYTVISRPVDKRENYIKRCVGLPGDSLEVRNGKVWVNGEPQEAIPGLQYNYVVQTSAPFTQYAIDNLGIREYSGYGSG
;
A
#
# COMPACT_ATOMS: atom_id res chain seq x y z
N VAL A 1 -34.41 -37.50 17.45
CA VAL A 1 -34.68 -36.14 17.95
C VAL A 1 -33.37 -35.32 18.10
N ARG A 2 -32.26 -35.89 18.65
CA ARG A 2 -30.99 -35.19 18.77
C ARG A 2 -30.33 -34.86 17.40
N SER A 3 -30.51 -35.66 16.38
CA SER A 3 -29.96 -35.47 15.05
C SER A 3 -30.63 -34.31 14.27
N SER A 4 -31.93 -34.13 14.46
CA SER A 4 -32.72 -33.06 13.83
C SER A 4 -32.34 -31.69 14.42
N ALA A 5 -32.28 -31.55 15.73
CA ALA A 5 -31.91 -30.27 16.40
C ALA A 5 -30.47 -29.80 16.03
N ALA A 6 -29.52 -30.74 15.94
CA ALA A 6 -28.16 -30.38 15.49
C ALA A 6 -28.13 -29.90 14.04
N SER A 7 -28.89 -30.54 13.14
CA SER A 7 -29.02 -30.09 11.75
C SER A 7 -29.59 -28.68 11.65
N ASP A 8 -30.57 -28.34 12.46
CA ASP A 8 -31.20 -27.02 12.44
C ASP A 8 -30.30 -25.94 12.98
N VAL A 9 -29.41 -26.22 13.94
CA VAL A 9 -28.39 -25.31 14.43
C VAL A 9 -27.39 -24.97 13.31
N TYR A 10 -26.89 -25.97 12.58
CA TYR A 10 -25.96 -25.74 11.47
C TYR A 10 -26.60 -24.93 10.32
N LYS A 11 -27.86 -25.16 10.01
CA LYS A 11 -28.61 -24.38 9.02
C LYS A 11 -28.73 -22.91 9.44
N ARG A 12 -29.08 -22.66 10.71
CA ARG A 12 -29.14 -21.28 11.24
C ARG A 12 -27.79 -20.60 11.22
N GLN A 13 -26.71 -21.28 11.62
CA GLN A 13 -25.35 -20.76 11.55
C GLN A 13 -24.93 -20.44 10.12
N PHE A 14 -25.24 -21.34 9.16
CA PHE A 14 -25.01 -21.09 7.74
C PHE A 14 -25.75 -19.84 7.27
N THR A 15 -27.05 -19.74 7.54
CA THR A 15 -27.86 -18.60 7.11
C THR A 15 -27.29 -17.28 7.67
N LEU A 16 -26.95 -17.26 8.95
CA LEU A 16 -26.36 -16.07 9.59
C LEU A 16 -24.99 -15.73 8.99
N ALA A 17 -24.11 -16.71 8.82
CA ALA A 17 -22.79 -16.50 8.23
C ALA A 17 -22.87 -16.03 6.78
N ALA A 18 -23.76 -16.65 5.97
CA ALA A 18 -23.97 -16.26 4.57
C ALA A 18 -24.54 -14.83 4.46
N LEU A 19 -25.48 -14.47 5.32
CA LEU A 19 -26.07 -13.14 5.36
C LEU A 19 -25.06 -12.09 5.79
N LEU A 20 -24.31 -12.33 6.85
CA LEU A 20 -23.24 -11.44 7.31
C LEU A 20 -22.13 -11.29 6.25
N TYR A 21 -21.74 -12.39 5.62
CA TYR A 21 -20.77 -12.38 4.54
C TYR A 21 -21.27 -11.55 3.35
N THR A 22 -22.50 -11.77 2.91
CA THR A 22 -23.08 -11.04 1.79
C THR A 22 -23.22 -9.56 2.08
N LEU A 23 -23.77 -9.19 3.23
CA LEU A 23 -23.96 -7.78 3.61
C LEU A 23 -22.63 -7.06 3.85
N TRP A 24 -21.70 -7.70 4.56
CA TRP A 24 -20.45 -7.07 4.94
C TRP A 24 -19.42 -7.10 3.80
N PHE A 25 -19.21 -8.26 3.17
CA PHE A 25 -18.18 -8.39 2.13
C PHE A 25 -18.67 -8.03 0.75
N VAL A 26 -19.79 -8.59 0.29
CA VAL A 26 -20.24 -8.40 -1.09
C VAL A 26 -20.83 -7.01 -1.30
N VAL A 27 -21.76 -6.60 -0.43
CA VAL A 27 -22.44 -5.30 -0.56
C VAL A 27 -21.49 -4.16 -0.24
N TRP A 28 -20.73 -4.25 0.86
CA TRP A 28 -19.78 -3.19 1.23
C TRP A 28 -18.64 -3.01 0.22
N THR A 29 -18.09 -4.11 -0.31
CA THR A 29 -17.02 -4.01 -1.32
C THR A 29 -17.53 -3.70 -2.72
N GLY A 30 -18.80 -3.93 -2.99
CA GLY A 30 -19.40 -3.81 -4.33
C GLY A 30 -18.89 -4.86 -5.33
N ASN A 31 -18.21 -5.90 -4.88
CA ASN A 31 -17.60 -6.90 -5.75
C ASN A 31 -18.41 -8.20 -5.77
N LEU A 32 -19.18 -8.40 -6.82
CA LEU A 32 -20.03 -9.59 -7.01
C LEU A 32 -19.24 -10.91 -7.12
N TRP A 33 -17.97 -10.87 -7.52
CA TRP A 33 -17.12 -12.07 -7.55
C TRP A 33 -16.92 -12.70 -6.17
N LEU A 34 -17.08 -11.93 -5.11
CA LEU A 34 -17.03 -12.45 -3.74
C LEU A 34 -18.21 -13.38 -3.41
N LEU A 35 -19.28 -13.40 -4.21
CA LEU A 35 -20.34 -14.40 -4.08
C LEU A 35 -19.81 -15.84 -4.22
N LEU A 36 -18.68 -16.04 -4.89
CA LEU A 36 -18.00 -17.33 -4.95
C LEU A 36 -17.52 -17.85 -3.57
N GLY A 37 -17.49 -16.99 -2.56
CA GLY A 37 -17.27 -17.41 -1.18
C GLY A 37 -18.45 -18.11 -0.52
N LEU A 38 -19.67 -17.92 -1.02
CA LEU A 38 -20.87 -18.59 -0.48
C LEU A 38 -20.81 -20.13 -0.60
N PRO A 39 -20.38 -20.74 -1.71
CA PRO A 39 -20.13 -22.18 -1.79
C PRO A 39 -19.15 -22.69 -0.72
N VAL A 40 -18.12 -21.91 -0.38
CA VAL A 40 -17.17 -22.28 0.68
C VAL A 40 -17.85 -22.26 2.06
N ILE A 41 -18.65 -21.23 2.34
CA ILE A 41 -19.46 -21.16 3.58
C ILE A 41 -20.47 -22.29 3.63
N PHE A 42 -21.10 -22.62 2.50
CA PHE A 42 -22.03 -23.74 2.38
C PHE A 42 -21.34 -25.07 2.69
N ASP A 43 -20.16 -25.31 2.13
CA ASP A 43 -19.39 -26.52 2.43
C ASP A 43 -19.01 -26.59 3.91
N LEU A 44 -18.58 -25.48 4.50
CA LEU A 44 -18.14 -25.43 5.89
C LEU A 44 -19.26 -25.84 6.88
N TYR A 45 -20.48 -25.38 6.66
CA TYR A 45 -21.59 -25.59 7.59
C TYR A 45 -22.51 -26.76 7.21
N ILE A 46 -22.71 -27.01 5.92
CA ILE A 46 -23.73 -27.96 5.44
C ILE A 46 -23.11 -29.26 4.90
N THR A 47 -22.30 -29.16 3.81
CA THR A 47 -21.80 -30.37 3.13
C THR A 47 -20.63 -31.00 3.87
N LYS A 48 -19.79 -30.19 4.48
CA LYS A 48 -18.57 -30.62 5.18
C LYS A 48 -17.70 -31.55 4.31
N PHE A 49 -17.72 -31.32 2.98
CA PHE A 49 -16.99 -32.12 2.02
C PHE A 49 -15.48 -31.97 2.26
N PHE A 50 -15.01 -30.73 2.35
CA PHE A 50 -13.61 -30.44 2.61
C PHE A 50 -13.16 -30.99 3.98
N TYR A 51 -14.01 -30.85 5.01
CA TYR A 51 -13.76 -31.45 6.32
C TYR A 51 -13.64 -32.96 6.23
N ARG A 52 -14.53 -33.65 5.51
CA ARG A 52 -14.55 -35.11 5.39
C ARG A 52 -13.36 -35.66 4.60
N TYR A 53 -13.03 -35.06 3.48
CA TYR A 53 -11.97 -35.56 2.59
C TYR A 53 -10.56 -35.09 2.96
N VAL A 54 -10.40 -33.86 3.41
CA VAL A 54 -9.10 -33.28 3.75
C VAL A 54 -8.82 -33.35 5.23
N TRP A 55 -9.70 -32.81 6.06
CA TRP A 55 -9.47 -32.72 7.50
C TRP A 55 -9.48 -34.07 8.21
N CYS A 56 -10.45 -34.94 7.91
CA CYS A 56 -10.49 -36.28 8.50
C CYS A 56 -9.32 -37.16 8.04
N HIS A 57 -8.87 -37.01 6.81
CA HIS A 57 -7.67 -37.70 6.34
C HIS A 57 -6.44 -37.26 7.14
N ASN A 58 -6.23 -35.96 7.27
CA ASN A 58 -5.13 -35.40 8.06
C ASN A 58 -5.24 -35.77 9.54
N ALA A 59 -6.45 -35.80 10.10
CA ALA A 59 -6.67 -36.22 11.48
C ALA A 59 -6.25 -37.68 11.72
N ARG A 60 -6.52 -38.58 10.78
CA ARG A 60 -6.03 -39.98 10.85
C ARG A 60 -4.52 -40.07 10.79
N MET A 61 -3.88 -39.32 9.88
CA MET A 61 -2.42 -39.27 9.78
C MET A 61 -1.79 -38.67 11.05
N CYS A 62 -2.42 -37.66 11.64
CA CYS A 62 -1.99 -37.08 12.92
C CYS A 62 -2.05 -38.07 14.09
N GLN A 63 -2.98 -39.05 14.07
CA GLN A 63 -3.04 -40.12 15.07
C GLN A 63 -1.94 -41.18 14.89
N GLN A 64 -1.50 -41.39 13.65
CA GLN A 64 -0.48 -42.39 13.31
C GLN A 64 0.95 -41.93 13.54
N SER A 65 1.21 -40.62 13.45
CA SER A 65 2.56 -40.06 13.58
C SER A 65 2.56 -38.74 14.34
N LYS A 66 3.35 -38.68 15.44
CA LYS A 66 3.57 -37.45 16.20
C LYS A 66 4.27 -36.36 15.37
N VAL A 67 5.22 -36.76 14.53
CA VAL A 67 5.95 -35.83 13.66
C VAL A 67 4.98 -35.18 12.66
N TYR A 68 4.15 -36.00 12.00
CA TYR A 68 3.14 -35.48 11.06
C TYR A 68 2.18 -34.51 11.75
N LYS A 69 1.72 -34.84 12.95
CA LYS A 69 0.84 -33.96 13.76
C LYS A 69 1.50 -32.61 14.02
N THR A 70 2.75 -32.60 14.49
CA THR A 70 3.46 -31.36 14.80
C THR A 70 3.67 -30.50 13.54
N VAL A 71 4.10 -31.10 12.42
CA VAL A 71 4.28 -30.37 11.16
C VAL A 71 2.96 -29.79 10.66
N TYR A 72 1.88 -30.58 10.71
CA TYR A 72 0.54 -30.15 10.30
C TYR A 72 0.02 -28.97 11.13
N GLU A 73 0.20 -29.01 12.44
CA GLU A 73 -0.20 -27.94 13.36
C GLU A 73 0.58 -26.65 13.05
N TRP A 74 1.90 -26.73 12.82
CA TRP A 74 2.72 -25.57 12.43
C TRP A 74 2.31 -24.99 11.10
N VAL A 75 2.10 -25.83 10.07
CA VAL A 75 1.68 -25.37 8.74
C VAL A 75 0.33 -24.66 8.83
N ASN A 76 -0.64 -25.23 9.53
CA ASN A 76 -1.94 -24.58 9.71
C ASN A 76 -1.85 -23.27 10.47
N ALA A 77 -1.04 -23.20 11.52
CA ALA A 77 -0.83 -21.97 12.28
C ALA A 77 -0.21 -20.87 11.40
N ILE A 78 0.79 -21.22 10.58
CA ILE A 78 1.44 -20.26 9.65
C ILE A 78 0.45 -19.79 8.59
N ILE A 79 -0.30 -20.68 7.97
CA ILE A 79 -1.32 -20.32 6.97
C ILE A 79 -2.36 -19.39 7.60
N PHE A 80 -2.92 -19.78 8.74
CA PHE A 80 -3.90 -18.97 9.44
C PHE A 80 -3.36 -17.58 9.80
N ALA A 81 -2.18 -17.51 10.41
CA ALA A 81 -1.55 -16.25 10.79
C ALA A 81 -1.29 -15.37 9.55
N THR A 82 -0.81 -15.95 8.43
CA THR A 82 -0.56 -15.23 7.18
C THR A 82 -1.84 -14.65 6.60
N VAL A 83 -2.92 -15.42 6.56
CA VAL A 83 -4.22 -14.96 6.05
C VAL A 83 -4.77 -13.83 6.91
N VAL A 84 -4.82 -14.02 8.23
CA VAL A 84 -5.34 -13.02 9.16
C VAL A 84 -4.52 -11.73 9.11
N ALA A 85 -3.19 -11.84 9.18
CA ALA A 85 -2.32 -10.67 9.10
C ALA A 85 -2.45 -9.94 7.75
N SER A 86 -2.59 -10.67 6.63
CA SER A 86 -2.83 -10.06 5.31
C SER A 86 -4.15 -9.29 5.26
N LEU A 87 -5.22 -9.85 5.82
CA LEU A 87 -6.51 -9.16 5.90
C LEU A 87 -6.43 -7.90 6.77
N VAL A 88 -5.74 -7.97 7.91
CA VAL A 88 -5.52 -6.80 8.77
C VAL A 88 -4.72 -5.73 8.03
N HIS A 89 -3.65 -6.10 7.33
CA HIS A 89 -2.82 -5.16 6.55
C HIS A 89 -3.59 -4.53 5.37
N ILE A 90 -4.49 -5.26 4.75
CA ILE A 90 -5.28 -4.73 3.62
C ILE A 90 -6.39 -3.80 4.12
N PHE A 91 -7.13 -4.18 5.15
CA PHE A 91 -8.39 -3.52 5.51
C PHE A 91 -8.34 -2.66 6.77
N VAL A 92 -7.44 -2.94 7.71
CA VAL A 92 -7.47 -2.28 9.02
C VAL A 92 -6.35 -1.27 9.18
N PHE A 93 -5.11 -1.71 9.22
CA PHE A 93 -3.95 -0.83 9.38
C PHE A 93 -2.68 -1.42 8.79
N GLN A 94 -1.70 -0.57 8.60
CA GLN A 94 -0.34 -0.95 8.19
C GLN A 94 0.68 -0.08 8.91
N MET A 95 1.79 -0.69 9.29
CA MET A 95 2.92 0.03 9.91
C MET A 95 3.92 0.44 8.84
N TYR A 96 4.49 1.64 8.99
CA TYR A 96 5.53 2.18 8.14
C TYR A 96 6.62 2.82 8.99
N VAL A 97 7.80 2.96 8.40
CA VAL A 97 8.91 3.73 8.95
C VAL A 97 9.16 4.91 8.02
N ILE A 98 9.43 6.08 8.55
CA ILE A 98 9.72 7.29 7.78
C ILE A 98 11.17 7.25 7.28
N PRO A 99 11.40 7.22 5.95
CA PRO A 99 12.76 7.18 5.41
C PRO A 99 13.34 8.56 5.07
N THR A 100 12.52 9.62 5.00
CA THR A 100 12.92 10.94 4.47
C THR A 100 12.45 12.09 5.36
N SER A 101 13.18 13.21 5.29
CA SER A 101 12.92 14.45 6.06
C SER A 101 11.74 15.28 5.57
N SER A 102 11.04 14.87 4.50
CA SER A 102 10.00 15.70 3.86
C SER A 102 8.79 16.07 4.73
N MET A 103 8.65 15.44 5.91
CA MET A 103 7.64 15.74 6.94
C MET A 103 8.30 16.20 8.25
N GLU A 104 9.55 16.61 8.21
CA GLU A 104 10.33 17.00 9.40
C GLU A 104 9.60 18.04 10.23
N LYS A 105 9.85 18.02 11.55
CA LYS A 105 9.14 18.73 12.62
C LYS A 105 7.69 18.30 12.86
N SER A 106 7.06 17.59 11.92
CA SER A 106 5.78 16.89 12.17
C SER A 106 6.04 15.40 12.41
N LEU A 107 6.92 14.80 11.62
CA LEU A 107 7.31 13.39 11.67
C LEU A 107 8.81 13.30 11.36
N LEU A 108 9.56 12.57 12.18
CA LEU A 108 11.01 12.48 12.04
C LEU A 108 11.43 11.23 11.27
N ILE A 109 12.64 11.27 10.68
CA ILE A 109 13.24 10.09 10.06
C ILE A 109 13.42 9.01 11.13
N GLY A 110 13.00 7.78 10.83
CA GLY A 110 13.05 6.64 11.74
C GLY A 110 11.79 6.46 12.60
N ASP A 111 10.84 7.41 12.58
CA ASP A 111 9.58 7.23 13.30
C ASP A 111 8.79 6.05 12.74
N TYR A 112 8.20 5.27 13.66
CA TYR A 112 7.27 4.19 13.33
C TYR A 112 5.85 4.72 13.30
N LEU A 113 5.19 4.56 12.17
CA LEU A 113 3.83 5.04 11.95
C LEU A 113 2.82 3.91 11.94
N TYR A 114 1.74 4.12 12.67
CA TYR A 114 0.51 3.38 12.53
C TYR A 114 -0.43 4.09 11.56
N VAL A 115 -0.66 3.51 10.40
CA VAL A 115 -1.52 4.09 9.37
C VAL A 115 -2.85 3.36 9.33
N SER A 116 -3.90 4.03 9.79
CA SER A 116 -5.27 3.51 9.76
C SER A 116 -5.83 3.55 8.34
N LYS A 117 -6.27 2.42 7.84
CA LYS A 117 -6.96 2.34 6.54
C LYS A 117 -8.46 2.55 6.66
N VAL A 118 -9.01 2.29 7.83
CA VAL A 118 -10.45 2.43 8.11
C VAL A 118 -10.89 3.89 8.12
N THR A 119 -10.00 4.80 8.53
CA THR A 119 -10.32 6.23 8.67
C THR A 119 -10.85 6.84 7.37
N TYR A 120 -10.13 6.66 6.26
CA TYR A 120 -10.51 7.20 4.94
C TYR A 120 -11.00 6.11 3.98
N GLY A 121 -11.20 4.91 4.49
CA GLY A 121 -11.62 3.72 3.75
C GLY A 121 -10.45 2.94 3.15
N PRO A 122 -10.42 1.62 3.36
CA PRO A 122 -9.40 0.76 2.77
C PRO A 122 -9.57 0.66 1.26
N GLN A 123 -8.45 0.52 0.57
CA GLN A 123 -8.42 0.25 -0.87
C GLN A 123 -8.53 -1.26 -1.10
N MET A 124 -9.42 -1.66 -2.01
CA MET A 124 -9.46 -3.04 -2.50
C MET A 124 -8.20 -3.33 -3.31
N PRO A 125 -7.56 -4.49 -3.13
CA PRO A 125 -6.39 -4.86 -3.93
C PRO A 125 -6.74 -4.91 -5.42
N ASN A 126 -5.97 -4.21 -6.26
CA ASN A 126 -6.10 -4.33 -7.71
C ASN A 126 -5.60 -5.69 -8.20
N THR A 127 -4.57 -6.24 -7.51
CA THR A 127 -3.96 -7.53 -7.80
C THR A 127 -4.10 -8.47 -6.60
N PRO A 128 -5.25 -9.17 -6.44
CA PRO A 128 -5.52 -10.00 -5.28
C PRO A 128 -4.56 -11.19 -5.14
N LEU A 129 -4.03 -11.68 -6.27
CA LEU A 129 -3.02 -12.73 -6.28
C LEU A 129 -1.62 -12.12 -6.11
N SER A 130 -1.25 -11.86 -4.86
CA SER A 130 0.06 -11.31 -4.48
C SER A 130 0.72 -12.17 -3.42
N PHE A 131 2.06 -12.19 -3.42
CA PHE A 131 2.79 -12.84 -2.35
C PHE A 131 2.60 -12.07 -1.04
N PRO A 132 2.22 -12.74 0.07
CA PRO A 132 1.94 -12.07 1.35
C PRO A 132 3.14 -11.26 1.85
N PHE A 133 2.89 -10.08 2.44
CA PHE A 133 3.88 -9.17 3.02
C PHE A 133 4.95 -8.63 2.07
N VAL A 134 4.85 -8.89 0.78
CA VAL A 134 5.76 -8.38 -0.24
C VAL A 134 5.04 -7.36 -1.10
N HIS A 135 5.65 -6.17 -1.25
CA HIS A 135 4.98 -5.06 -1.90
C HIS A 135 4.93 -5.21 -3.42
N HIS A 136 6.06 -5.17 -4.12
CA HIS A 136 6.08 -5.19 -5.59
C HIS A 136 7.06 -6.20 -6.21
N THR A 137 8.17 -6.52 -5.53
CA THR A 137 9.24 -7.39 -6.06
C THR A 137 9.51 -8.53 -5.09
N MET A 138 9.70 -9.74 -5.60
CA MET A 138 9.98 -10.92 -4.77
C MET A 138 11.25 -10.76 -3.94
N PRO A 139 11.29 -11.28 -2.71
CA PRO A 139 12.52 -11.36 -1.93
C PRO A 139 13.62 -12.05 -2.73
N PHE A 140 14.84 -11.54 -2.61
CA PHE A 140 16.04 -12.06 -3.32
C PHE A 140 16.03 -11.91 -4.85
N SER A 141 15.09 -11.12 -5.42
CA SER A 141 15.07 -10.79 -6.84
C SER A 141 14.77 -9.32 -7.05
N GLN A 142 15.56 -8.63 -7.87
CA GLN A 142 15.30 -7.21 -8.19
C GLN A 142 14.27 -7.04 -9.33
N THR A 143 14.02 -8.08 -10.11
CA THR A 143 13.22 -8.00 -11.33
C THR A 143 11.91 -8.78 -11.28
N LYS A 144 11.82 -9.83 -10.45
CA LYS A 144 10.65 -10.72 -10.42
C LYS A 144 9.48 -10.08 -9.65
N LYS A 145 8.34 -9.90 -10.31
CA LYS A 145 7.11 -9.39 -9.69
C LYS A 145 6.64 -10.31 -8.56
N SER A 146 6.15 -9.73 -7.45
CA SER A 146 5.54 -10.44 -6.32
C SER A 146 4.04 -10.67 -6.49
N PHE A 147 3.46 -10.24 -7.61
CA PHE A 147 2.03 -10.29 -7.89
C PHE A 147 1.76 -10.81 -9.29
N SER A 148 0.58 -11.40 -9.48
CA SER A 148 0.08 -11.85 -10.77
C SER A 148 -1.00 -10.89 -11.28
N GLU A 149 -0.94 -10.56 -12.56
CA GLU A 149 -1.95 -9.74 -13.25
C GLU A 149 -3.04 -10.59 -13.93
N ALA A 150 -3.04 -11.93 -13.70
CA ALA A 150 -4.05 -12.83 -14.24
C ALA A 150 -5.47 -12.49 -13.74
N ILE A 151 -5.58 -12.00 -12.50
CA ILE A 151 -6.80 -11.43 -11.94
C ILE A 151 -6.50 -9.99 -11.57
N LYS A 152 -7.14 -9.05 -12.25
CA LYS A 152 -6.97 -7.62 -12.02
C LYS A 152 -8.33 -6.96 -11.83
N TRP A 153 -8.51 -6.35 -10.66
CA TRP A 153 -9.72 -5.61 -10.33
C TRP A 153 -9.53 -4.12 -10.60
N PRO A 154 -10.61 -3.39 -10.96
CA PRO A 154 -10.54 -1.94 -11.08
C PRO A 154 -10.23 -1.32 -9.71
N TYR A 155 -9.69 -0.08 -9.74
CA TYR A 155 -9.48 0.68 -8.52
C TYR A 155 -10.81 0.90 -7.81
N HIS A 156 -10.89 0.50 -6.56
CA HIS A 156 -12.05 0.75 -5.70
C HIS A 156 -11.60 1.00 -4.27
N ARG A 157 -12.11 2.07 -3.67
CA ARG A 157 -11.91 2.39 -2.27
C ARG A 157 -13.22 2.28 -1.53
N LEU A 158 -13.22 1.57 -0.42
CA LEU A 158 -14.38 1.40 0.42
C LEU A 158 -14.65 2.71 1.19
N LYS A 159 -15.90 2.90 1.62
CA LYS A 159 -16.27 4.07 2.41
C LYS A 159 -15.52 4.09 3.74
N GLY A 160 -14.90 5.21 4.05
CA GLY A 160 -14.23 5.45 5.33
C GLY A 160 -15.16 6.01 6.40
N LEU A 161 -14.62 6.13 7.61
CA LEU A 161 -15.34 6.70 8.77
C LEU A 161 -15.38 8.23 8.73
N LYS A 162 -14.39 8.87 8.10
CA LYS A 162 -14.24 10.32 8.02
C LYS A 162 -13.89 10.78 6.61
N PRO A 163 -14.35 11.95 6.17
CA PRO A 163 -13.82 12.59 4.96
C PRO A 163 -12.40 13.12 5.22
N ILE A 164 -11.60 13.22 4.17
CA ILE A 164 -10.30 13.89 4.21
C ILE A 164 -10.54 15.40 4.37
N ARG A 165 -9.73 16.06 5.18
CA ARG A 165 -9.74 17.50 5.39
C ARG A 165 -8.41 18.12 4.97
N ARG A 166 -8.40 19.44 4.71
CA ARG A 166 -7.16 20.18 4.51
C ARG A 166 -6.28 20.07 5.75
N ASN A 167 -5.00 19.99 5.57
CA ASN A 167 -3.95 19.80 6.58
C ASN A 167 -3.89 18.39 7.21
N ASP A 168 -4.78 17.45 6.86
CA ASP A 168 -4.64 16.06 7.28
C ASP A 168 -3.32 15.46 6.73
N VAL A 169 -2.65 14.67 7.55
CA VAL A 169 -1.50 13.87 7.12
C VAL A 169 -2.02 12.56 6.54
N VAL A 170 -1.76 12.36 5.25
CA VAL A 170 -2.30 11.22 4.49
C VAL A 170 -1.19 10.38 3.88
N VAL A 171 -1.40 9.06 3.89
CA VAL A 171 -0.58 8.11 3.14
C VAL A 171 -1.31 7.74 1.86
N PHE A 172 -0.62 7.83 0.74
CA PHE A 172 -1.18 7.55 -0.59
C PHE A 172 -0.16 6.89 -1.51
N ASN A 173 -0.65 6.21 -2.53
CA ASN A 173 0.21 5.61 -3.55
C ASN A 173 0.75 6.70 -4.47
N PHE A 174 2.07 6.74 -4.67
CA PHE A 174 2.74 7.77 -5.47
C PHE A 174 2.28 7.73 -6.93
N PRO A 175 1.65 8.81 -7.46
CA PRO A 175 1.09 8.81 -8.80
C PRO A 175 2.10 8.51 -9.89
N ALA A 176 3.28 9.15 -9.84
CA ALA A 176 4.35 8.96 -10.82
C ALA A 176 5.11 7.61 -10.66
N GLY A 177 4.73 6.78 -9.69
CA GLY A 177 5.21 5.40 -9.54
C GLY A 177 4.42 4.38 -10.38
N ASP A 178 3.57 4.84 -11.30
CA ASP A 178 2.82 3.99 -12.24
C ASP A 178 3.72 3.32 -13.29
N THR A 179 4.79 3.99 -13.67
CA THR A 179 5.81 3.53 -14.59
C THR A 179 7.16 3.55 -13.91
N VAL A 180 7.90 2.46 -13.97
CA VAL A 180 9.21 2.33 -13.33
C VAL A 180 10.22 1.66 -14.26
N LEU A 181 11.49 2.03 -14.06
CA LEU A 181 12.64 1.39 -14.69
C LEU A 181 13.07 0.22 -13.81
N LEU A 182 13.01 -0.99 -14.34
CA LEU A 182 13.24 -2.20 -13.56
C LEU A 182 14.65 -2.25 -12.96
N GLU A 183 15.64 -1.79 -13.71
CA GLU A 183 17.05 -1.78 -13.35
C GLU A 183 17.43 -0.58 -12.44
N ASN A 184 16.61 0.46 -12.40
CA ASN A 184 16.87 1.65 -11.58
C ASN A 184 15.58 2.19 -10.96
N GLN A 185 15.15 1.57 -9.87
CA GLN A 185 13.90 1.90 -9.18
C GLN A 185 14.01 3.08 -8.20
N ASN A 186 15.23 3.62 -8.01
CA ASN A 186 15.48 4.77 -7.10
C ASN A 186 15.13 6.11 -7.74
N VAL A 187 15.01 6.16 -9.06
CA VAL A 187 14.70 7.36 -9.83
C VAL A 187 13.37 7.20 -10.53
N THR A 188 12.59 8.27 -10.64
CA THR A 188 11.30 8.20 -11.35
C THR A 188 11.54 8.04 -12.85
N TYR A 189 10.67 7.24 -13.49
CA TYR A 189 10.68 7.11 -14.95
C TYR A 189 10.62 8.48 -15.65
N TYR A 190 9.74 9.36 -15.16
CA TYR A 190 9.51 10.66 -15.78
C TYR A 190 10.69 11.62 -15.68
N ASP A 191 11.47 11.58 -14.60
CA ASP A 191 12.68 12.40 -14.45
C ASP A 191 13.79 11.88 -15.35
N THR A 192 13.96 10.55 -15.42
CA THR A 192 14.92 9.93 -16.33
C THR A 192 14.55 10.22 -17.78
N LEU A 193 13.25 10.07 -18.13
CA LEU A 193 12.77 10.39 -19.48
C LEU A 193 13.09 11.84 -19.87
N ARG A 194 12.80 12.80 -18.98
CA ARG A 194 13.11 14.23 -19.19
C ARG A 194 14.58 14.46 -19.49
N SER A 195 15.46 13.88 -18.67
CA SER A 195 16.91 13.99 -18.85
C SER A 195 17.39 13.42 -20.20
N PHE A 196 16.81 12.30 -20.64
CA PHE A 196 17.12 11.73 -21.96
C PHE A 196 16.55 12.59 -23.11
N GLU A 197 15.34 13.12 -22.95
CA GLU A 197 14.73 14.01 -23.95
C GLU A 197 15.48 15.34 -24.08
N GLU A 198 16.00 15.89 -22.98
CA GLU A 198 16.85 17.09 -22.97
C GLU A 198 18.20 16.82 -23.65
N SER A 199 18.80 15.64 -23.45
CA SER A 199 20.12 15.32 -23.99
C SER A 199 20.08 14.92 -25.47
N PHE A 200 19.04 14.21 -25.93
CA PHE A 200 19.00 13.57 -27.27
C PHE A 200 17.81 14.02 -28.13
N GLY A 201 16.95 14.87 -27.60
CA GLY A 201 15.68 15.20 -28.24
C GLY A 201 14.58 14.21 -27.93
N LYS A 202 13.32 14.59 -28.20
CA LYS A 202 12.12 13.95 -27.66
C LYS A 202 11.92 12.49 -28.15
N GLU A 203 12.14 12.23 -29.42
CA GLU A 203 11.94 10.87 -29.98
C GLU A 203 13.15 9.96 -29.71
N GLU A 204 14.33 10.46 -29.99
CA GLU A 204 15.57 9.69 -29.81
C GLU A 204 15.85 9.41 -28.34
N GLY A 205 15.57 10.37 -27.44
CA GLY A 205 15.70 10.20 -25.99
C GLY A 205 14.82 9.07 -25.48
N ARG A 206 13.56 9.02 -25.92
CA ARG A 206 12.61 7.96 -25.55
C ARG A 206 13.03 6.59 -26.06
N LYS A 207 13.53 6.52 -27.29
CA LYS A 207 14.04 5.30 -27.91
C LYS A 207 15.25 4.76 -27.12
N ARG A 208 16.23 5.58 -26.84
CA ARG A 208 17.43 5.20 -26.06
C ARG A 208 17.11 4.79 -24.62
N LEU A 209 16.11 5.43 -23.99
CA LEU A 209 15.68 5.04 -22.68
C LEU A 209 15.07 3.62 -22.70
N ASN A 210 14.22 3.31 -23.67
CA ASN A 210 13.61 1.98 -23.83
C ASN A 210 14.63 0.90 -24.26
N GLU A 211 15.69 1.26 -24.95
CA GLU A 211 16.79 0.35 -25.27
C GLU A 211 17.68 0.06 -24.05
N LYS A 212 17.83 1.03 -23.17
CA LYS A 212 18.69 0.91 -21.98
C LYS A 212 18.00 0.29 -20.78
N TYR A 213 16.69 0.51 -20.61
CA TYR A 213 15.94 0.09 -19.43
C TYR A 213 14.68 -0.68 -19.79
N THR A 214 14.35 -1.68 -18.98
CA THR A 214 13.06 -2.37 -19.05
C THR A 214 11.99 -1.55 -18.34
N VAL A 215 11.06 -1.00 -19.12
CA VAL A 215 9.97 -0.17 -18.58
C VAL A 215 8.79 -1.06 -18.23
N ILE A 216 8.34 -0.99 -16.98
CA ILE A 216 7.17 -1.75 -16.48
C ILE A 216 6.12 -0.82 -15.89
N SER A 217 4.85 -1.16 -16.06
CA SER A 217 3.75 -0.49 -15.38
C SER A 217 3.40 -1.19 -14.06
N ARG A 218 3.10 -0.41 -13.02
CA ARG A 218 2.65 -0.89 -11.72
C ARG A 218 1.20 -0.52 -11.46
N PRO A 219 0.34 -1.48 -11.10
CA PRO A 219 -1.01 -1.17 -10.61
C PRO A 219 -0.96 -0.33 -9.34
N VAL A 220 -2.04 0.39 -9.03
CA VAL A 220 -2.05 1.40 -7.94
C VAL A 220 -1.62 0.80 -6.60
N ASP A 221 -2.10 -0.40 -6.26
CA ASP A 221 -1.78 -1.10 -5.01
C ASP A 221 -0.31 -1.59 -4.89
N LYS A 222 0.47 -1.46 -5.96
CA LYS A 222 1.89 -1.84 -6.03
C LYS A 222 2.85 -0.66 -6.20
N ARG A 223 2.33 0.57 -6.19
CA ARG A 223 3.13 1.80 -6.22
C ARG A 223 3.65 2.14 -4.83
N GLU A 224 4.77 2.86 -4.77
CA GLU A 224 5.34 3.33 -3.52
C GLU A 224 4.31 4.14 -2.69
N ASN A 225 4.38 3.99 -1.37
CA ASN A 225 3.54 4.72 -0.46
C ASN A 225 4.27 5.99 0.02
N TYR A 226 3.67 7.14 -0.21
CA TYR A 226 4.16 8.43 0.24
C TYR A 226 3.28 8.98 1.34
N ILE A 227 3.89 9.71 2.28
CA ILE A 227 3.19 10.44 3.33
C ILE A 227 3.38 11.93 3.12
N LYS A 228 2.30 12.68 3.00
CA LYS A 228 2.30 14.13 2.83
C LYS A 228 1.08 14.75 3.52
N ARG A 229 1.16 16.06 3.72
CA ARG A 229 0.02 16.86 4.19
C ARG A 229 -0.92 17.17 3.02
N CYS A 230 -2.21 16.96 3.22
CA CYS A 230 -3.25 17.27 2.22
C CYS A 230 -3.46 18.78 2.18
N VAL A 231 -3.07 19.42 1.08
CA VAL A 231 -3.16 20.88 0.93
C VAL A 231 -4.45 21.32 0.28
N GLY A 232 -4.89 20.61 -0.77
CA GLY A 232 -6.11 20.89 -1.52
C GLY A 232 -7.03 19.68 -1.58
N LEU A 233 -8.32 19.93 -1.65
CA LEU A 233 -9.38 18.93 -1.79
C LEU A 233 -9.97 18.97 -3.20
N PRO A 234 -10.69 17.93 -3.65
CA PRO A 234 -11.41 17.96 -4.92
C PRO A 234 -12.33 19.17 -5.03
N GLY A 235 -12.18 19.94 -6.11
CA GLY A 235 -12.93 21.18 -6.35
C GLY A 235 -12.23 22.45 -5.84
N ASP A 236 -11.12 22.35 -5.12
CA ASP A 236 -10.33 23.51 -4.72
C ASP A 236 -9.51 24.07 -5.89
N SER A 237 -9.41 25.39 -5.95
CA SER A 237 -8.43 26.10 -6.78
C SER A 237 -7.14 26.26 -6.00
N LEU A 238 -6.04 25.68 -6.48
CA LEU A 238 -4.75 25.71 -5.83
C LEU A 238 -3.76 26.54 -6.65
N GLU A 239 -3.08 27.49 -5.99
CA GLU A 239 -2.06 28.35 -6.61
C GLU A 239 -0.85 28.47 -5.67
N VAL A 240 0.33 28.64 -6.26
CA VAL A 240 1.56 28.95 -5.52
C VAL A 240 2.01 30.36 -5.93
N ARG A 241 1.97 31.32 -4.98
CA ARG A 241 2.43 32.70 -5.18
C ARG A 241 3.58 32.98 -4.25
N ASN A 242 4.72 33.37 -4.80
CA ASN A 242 5.93 33.68 -4.02
C ASN A 242 6.31 32.59 -3.00
N GLY A 243 6.25 31.33 -3.41
CA GLY A 243 6.55 30.18 -2.55
C GLY A 243 5.47 29.84 -1.52
N LYS A 244 4.37 30.60 -1.43
CA LYS A 244 3.26 30.34 -0.51
C LYS A 244 2.09 29.71 -1.25
N VAL A 245 1.47 28.72 -0.63
CA VAL A 245 0.28 28.05 -1.16
C VAL A 245 -0.97 28.88 -0.88
N TRP A 246 -1.81 29.04 -1.88
CA TRP A 246 -3.10 29.70 -1.85
C TRP A 246 -4.16 28.70 -2.25
N VAL A 247 -5.26 28.64 -1.49
CA VAL A 247 -6.38 27.75 -1.77
C VAL A 247 -7.66 28.57 -1.84
N ASN A 248 -8.35 28.50 -2.98
CA ASN A 248 -9.57 29.27 -3.25
C ASN A 248 -9.38 30.80 -3.10
N GLY A 249 -8.20 31.31 -3.45
CA GLY A 249 -7.89 32.73 -3.38
C GLY A 249 -7.42 33.22 -1.99
N GLU A 250 -7.33 32.34 -0.99
CA GLU A 250 -6.86 32.66 0.35
C GLU A 250 -5.50 31.97 0.64
N PRO A 251 -4.58 32.62 1.35
CA PRO A 251 -3.32 31.99 1.72
C PRO A 251 -3.58 30.85 2.71
N GLN A 252 -2.86 29.75 2.52
CA GLN A 252 -2.91 28.64 3.48
C GLN A 252 -2.43 29.12 4.86
N GLU A 253 -3.10 28.66 5.92
CA GLU A 253 -2.66 28.89 7.29
C GLU A 253 -1.22 28.44 7.51
N ALA A 254 -0.49 29.20 8.34
CA ALA A 254 0.88 28.89 8.68
C ALA A 254 0.96 27.54 9.41
N ILE A 255 1.62 26.58 8.80
CA ILE A 255 1.85 25.26 9.41
C ILE A 255 3.11 25.36 10.28
N PRO A 256 3.02 25.07 11.58
CA PRO A 256 4.19 25.08 12.46
C PRO A 256 5.29 24.15 11.91
N GLY A 257 6.51 24.68 11.82
CA GLY A 257 7.65 23.92 11.35
C GLY A 257 7.76 23.75 9.83
N LEU A 258 6.95 24.47 9.03
CA LEU A 258 7.09 24.50 7.59
C LEU A 258 8.50 25.00 7.19
N GLN A 259 9.14 24.28 6.28
CA GLN A 259 10.50 24.59 5.80
C GLN A 259 10.47 24.84 4.29
N TYR A 260 11.37 25.70 3.85
CA TYR A 260 11.57 26.05 2.45
C TYR A 260 13.04 25.82 2.07
N ASN A 261 13.27 25.49 0.81
CA ASN A 261 14.62 25.48 0.26
C ASN A 261 14.99 26.89 -0.18
N TYR A 262 16.18 27.34 0.19
CA TYR A 262 16.74 28.63 -0.19
C TYR A 262 17.98 28.42 -0.98
N VAL A 263 18.15 29.21 -2.04
CA VAL A 263 19.45 29.38 -2.72
C VAL A 263 20.18 30.52 -2.02
N VAL A 264 21.34 30.21 -1.47
CA VAL A 264 22.14 31.19 -0.72
C VAL A 264 23.46 31.38 -1.46
N GLN A 265 23.79 32.60 -1.78
CA GLN A 265 25.08 32.99 -2.32
C GLN A 265 25.93 33.63 -1.22
N THR A 266 27.13 33.11 -1.02
CA THR A 266 28.05 33.59 0.01
C THR A 266 29.38 33.99 -0.60
N SER A 267 30.08 34.94 0.03
CA SER A 267 31.41 35.37 -0.38
C SER A 267 32.53 34.38 -0.04
N ALA A 268 32.25 33.42 0.84
CA ALA A 268 33.14 32.35 1.25
C ALA A 268 32.33 31.06 1.56
N PRO A 269 32.94 29.86 1.47
CA PRO A 269 32.28 28.60 1.85
C PRO A 269 31.82 28.64 3.31
N PHE A 270 30.66 28.04 3.60
CA PHE A 270 30.21 27.87 4.97
C PHE A 270 31.17 26.96 5.74
N THR A 271 31.58 27.41 6.92
CA THR A 271 32.27 26.53 7.87
C THR A 271 31.27 25.57 8.55
N GLN A 272 31.73 24.41 8.98
CA GLN A 272 30.86 23.47 9.72
C GLN A 272 30.23 24.12 10.96
N TYR A 273 31.00 24.97 11.66
CA TYR A 273 30.51 25.74 12.80
C TYR A 273 29.31 26.65 12.43
N ALA A 274 29.40 27.32 11.26
CA ALA A 274 28.29 28.16 10.81
C ALA A 274 27.04 27.34 10.41
N ILE A 275 27.25 26.19 9.78
CA ILE A 275 26.16 25.25 9.41
C ILE A 275 25.43 24.77 10.66
N ASP A 276 26.19 24.33 11.67
CA ASP A 276 25.64 23.82 12.93
C ASP A 276 24.88 24.90 13.72
N ASN A 277 25.47 26.12 13.82
CA ASN A 277 24.82 27.25 14.53
C ASN A 277 23.56 27.76 13.83
N LEU A 278 23.51 27.72 12.49
CA LEU A 278 22.32 28.11 11.73
C LEU A 278 21.27 26.99 11.69
N GLY A 279 21.59 25.81 12.21
CA GLY A 279 20.71 24.65 12.20
C GLY A 279 20.41 24.14 10.79
N ILE A 280 21.34 24.31 9.86
CA ILE A 280 21.21 23.81 8.48
C ILE A 280 21.45 22.29 8.50
N ARG A 281 20.42 21.53 8.14
CA ARG A 281 20.49 20.06 8.19
C ARG A 281 20.79 19.42 6.85
N GLU A 282 20.28 20.00 5.77
CA GLU A 282 20.47 19.52 4.41
C GLU A 282 20.94 20.68 3.53
N TYR A 283 22.07 20.49 2.86
CA TYR A 283 22.57 21.45 1.87
C TYR A 283 23.32 20.74 0.75
N SER A 284 23.23 21.29 -0.44
CA SER A 284 24.05 20.89 -1.57
C SER A 284 24.93 22.12 -1.98
N GLY A 285 26.25 21.96 -1.95
CA GLY A 285 27.17 22.97 -2.42
C GLY A 285 27.38 22.82 -3.93
N TYR A 286 27.13 23.89 -4.68
CA TYR A 286 27.69 24.02 -6.02
C TYR A 286 29.00 24.79 -5.88
N GLY A 287 30.13 24.17 -6.25
CA GLY A 287 31.41 24.84 -6.27
C GLY A 287 31.37 26.06 -7.20
N SER A 288 31.91 27.19 -6.76
CA SER A 288 32.16 28.33 -7.62
C SER A 288 33.06 27.90 -8.75
N GLY A 289 32.60 28.07 -9.98
CA GLY A 289 33.52 28.18 -11.12
C GLY A 289 34.28 29.49 -11.05
#